data_67e090808d101c9fb7992c93f93aa870
#
_entry.id   67e090808d101c9fb7992c93f93aa870
#
_cell.length_a   1.000
_cell.length_b   1.000
_cell.length_c   1.000
_cell.angle_alpha   90.00
_cell.angle_beta   90.00
_cell.angle_gamma   90.00
#
_symmetry.space_group_name_H-M   'P 1'
#
loop_
_entity.id
_entity.type
_entity.pdbx_description
1 polymer ?
#
loop_
_entity_poly.entity_id
_entity_poly.type
_entity_poly.pdbx_seq_one_letter_code
_entity_poly.pdbx_strand_id
1 'polypeptide(L)'
;MDAYLIIGNPNTRKASLVRSLTGCFNRSVRDIQIQGSKTPLRFYARVGALQDTRTSVEDFVAEVGRVRCQAVLFCLSPASTDRPDAQAYVDGIKAAGWRIKAVAVLGQNGGGVRASNLRQYPQAPTAPINVIARDVRAQFGWV
;
A
#
# COMPACT_ATOMS: atom_id res chain seq x y z
N MET A 1 -5.25 13.26 2.67
CA MET A 1 -4.21 12.23 2.90
C MET A 1 -3.96 11.48 1.60
N ASP A 2 -2.72 11.42 1.18
CA ASP A 2 -2.34 10.66 0.00
C ASP A 2 -2.02 9.22 0.38
N ALA A 3 -2.58 8.26 -0.34
CA ALA A 3 -2.44 6.84 -0.04
C ALA A 3 -1.79 6.11 -1.21
N TYR A 4 -0.84 5.26 -0.87
CA TYR A 4 -0.17 4.34 -1.77
C TYR A 4 -0.51 2.93 -1.32
N LEU A 5 -0.87 2.07 -2.25
CA LEU A 5 -1.53 0.82 -1.93
C LEU A 5 -0.85 -0.35 -2.63
N ILE A 6 -0.66 -1.43 -1.88
CA ILE A 6 -0.18 -2.71 -2.42
C ILE A 6 -1.29 -3.74 -2.22
N ILE A 7 -1.72 -4.36 -3.31
CA ILE A 7 -2.76 -5.40 -3.29
C ILE A 7 -2.17 -6.69 -3.79
N GLY A 8 -2.46 -7.80 -3.13
CA GLY A 8 -2.04 -9.11 -3.58
C GLY A 8 -2.65 -10.22 -2.74
N ASN A 9 -2.79 -11.39 -3.34
CA ASN A 9 -3.18 -12.61 -2.64
C ASN A 9 -2.17 -12.94 -1.55
N PRO A 10 -2.52 -13.80 -0.58
CA PRO A 10 -1.53 -14.35 0.33
C PRO A 10 -0.35 -14.95 -0.45
N ASN A 11 0.85 -14.85 0.10
CA ASN A 11 2.10 -15.38 -0.48
C ASN A 11 2.57 -14.67 -1.76
N THR A 12 2.08 -13.47 -2.06
CA THR A 12 2.63 -12.64 -3.14
C THR A 12 3.74 -11.72 -2.67
N ARG A 13 4.17 -11.87 -1.42
CA ARG A 13 5.31 -11.15 -0.80
C ARG A 13 5.05 -9.66 -0.57
N LYS A 14 3.79 -9.30 -0.23
CA LYS A 14 3.46 -7.92 0.14
C LYS A 14 4.36 -7.40 1.26
N ALA A 15 4.52 -8.20 2.32
CA ALA A 15 5.35 -7.81 3.47
C ALA A 15 6.81 -7.57 3.07
N SER A 16 7.39 -8.46 2.27
CA SER A 16 8.76 -8.31 1.79
C SER A 16 8.93 -7.05 0.95
N LEU A 17 7.93 -6.73 0.13
CA LEU A 17 7.97 -5.51 -0.69
C LEU A 17 7.94 -4.26 0.19
N VAL A 18 7.03 -4.19 1.15
CA VAL A 18 6.96 -3.03 2.05
C VAL A 18 8.26 -2.85 2.82
N ARG A 19 8.85 -3.94 3.31
CA ARG A 19 10.15 -3.90 3.99
C ARG A 19 11.25 -3.39 3.07
N SER A 20 11.26 -3.84 1.83
CA SER A 20 12.25 -3.39 0.83
C SER A 20 12.07 -1.91 0.48
N LEU A 21 10.82 -1.44 0.40
CA LEU A 21 10.51 -0.05 0.06
C LEU A 21 10.80 0.91 1.20
N THR A 22 10.57 0.51 2.43
CA THR A 22 10.52 1.45 3.56
C THR A 22 11.44 1.09 4.73
N GLY A 23 11.91 -0.15 4.81
CA GLY A 23 12.60 -0.66 5.99
C GLY A 23 11.69 -0.93 7.19
N CYS A 24 10.38 -0.81 7.02
CA CYS A 24 9.40 -1.05 8.08
C CYS A 24 9.13 -2.55 8.23
N PHE A 25 9.15 -3.07 9.47
CA PHE A 25 8.90 -4.50 9.71
C PHE A 25 7.47 -4.81 10.13
N ASN A 26 6.76 -3.85 10.70
CA ASN A 26 5.38 -4.02 11.12
C ASN A 26 4.56 -2.78 10.78
N ARG A 27 4.73 -1.72 11.57
CA ARG A 27 4.16 -0.40 11.29
C ARG A 27 5.09 0.66 11.87
N SER A 28 5.34 1.70 11.12
CA SER A 28 6.11 2.84 11.61
C SER A 28 6.05 4.01 10.65
N VAL A 29 6.53 5.16 11.13
CA VAL A 29 6.70 6.35 10.31
C VAL A 29 8.08 6.27 9.65
N ARG A 30 8.11 6.57 8.35
CA ARG A 30 9.35 6.59 7.55
C ARG A 30 9.38 7.83 6.68
N ASP A 31 10.55 8.43 6.54
CA ASP A 31 10.75 9.51 5.58
C ASP A 31 11.10 8.91 4.23
N ILE A 32 10.33 9.28 3.20
CA ILE A 32 10.48 8.76 1.84
C ILE A 32 10.76 9.92 0.90
N GLN A 33 11.85 9.82 0.15
CA GLN A 33 12.19 10.83 -0.84
C GLN A 33 11.34 10.64 -2.09
N ILE A 34 10.58 11.66 -2.44
CA ILE A 34 9.75 11.70 -3.65
C ILE A 34 10.51 12.43 -4.74
N GLN A 35 10.40 11.94 -5.98
CA GLN A 35 11.01 12.60 -7.14
C GLN A 35 10.43 14.00 -7.30
N GLY A 36 11.30 14.97 -7.50
CA GLY A 36 10.91 16.37 -7.68
C GLY A 36 10.61 17.13 -6.39
N SER A 37 10.65 16.49 -5.24
CA SER A 37 10.51 17.14 -3.94
C SER A 37 11.87 17.43 -3.34
N LYS A 38 12.05 18.61 -2.74
CA LYS A 38 13.29 18.98 -2.06
C LYS A 38 13.45 18.33 -0.70
N THR A 39 12.35 17.98 -0.07
CA THR A 39 12.35 17.37 1.27
C THR A 39 11.60 16.03 1.24
N PRO A 40 12.03 15.05 2.07
CA PRO A 40 11.29 13.80 2.18
C PRO A 40 9.86 14.02 2.69
N LEU A 41 8.94 13.18 2.26
CA LEU A 41 7.62 13.12 2.84
C LEU A 41 7.59 12.10 3.97
N ARG A 42 6.83 12.41 5.00
CA ARG A 42 6.66 11.51 6.13
C ARG A 42 5.50 10.57 5.85
N PHE A 43 5.82 9.28 5.74
CA PHE A 43 4.86 8.21 5.47
C PHE A 43 4.60 7.40 6.73
N TYR A 44 3.34 7.02 6.93
CA TYR A 44 3.00 5.94 7.84
C TYR A 44 2.86 4.66 7.02
N ALA A 45 3.67 3.65 7.32
CA ALA A 45 3.69 2.39 6.59
C ALA A 45 3.19 1.24 7.46
N ARG A 46 2.34 0.39 6.90
CA ARG A 46 1.89 -0.86 7.52
C ARG A 46 2.20 -2.03 6.60
N VAL A 47 2.81 -3.06 7.18
CA VAL A 47 3.27 -4.24 6.46
C VAL A 47 2.13 -5.26 6.26
N GLY A 48 1.36 -5.54 7.29
CA GLY A 48 0.26 -6.50 7.22
C GLY A 48 -0.95 -5.93 6.49
N ALA A 49 -1.61 -6.76 5.67
CA ALA A 49 -2.86 -6.37 5.04
C ALA A 49 -3.91 -6.00 6.11
N LEU A 50 -4.73 -5.00 5.83
CA LEU A 50 -5.73 -4.54 6.81
C LEU A 50 -6.70 -5.65 7.19
N GLN A 51 -7.10 -6.50 6.23
CA GLN A 51 -7.95 -7.66 6.51
C GLN A 51 -7.29 -8.65 7.47
N ASP A 52 -6.00 -8.93 7.27
CA ASP A 52 -5.25 -9.89 8.10
C ASP A 52 -5.08 -9.40 9.54
N THR A 53 -4.99 -8.11 9.73
CA THR A 53 -4.87 -7.50 11.06
C THR A 53 -6.22 -7.09 11.63
N ARG A 54 -7.32 -7.45 10.99
CA ARG A 54 -8.70 -7.15 11.39
C ARG A 54 -8.93 -5.67 11.62
N THR A 55 -8.35 -4.85 10.77
CA THR A 55 -8.46 -3.40 10.84
C THR A 55 -9.51 -2.92 9.83
N SER A 56 -10.57 -2.28 10.31
CA SER A 56 -11.57 -1.67 9.44
C SER A 56 -11.04 -0.37 8.83
N VAL A 57 -11.75 0.16 7.83
CA VAL A 57 -11.42 1.47 7.26
C VAL A 57 -11.46 2.54 8.36
N GLU A 58 -12.52 2.54 9.18
CA GLU A 58 -12.70 3.51 10.26
C GLU A 58 -11.56 3.45 11.27
N ASP A 59 -11.16 2.24 11.65
CA ASP A 59 -10.06 2.04 12.59
C ASP A 59 -8.73 2.50 11.99
N PHE A 60 -8.51 2.22 10.71
CA PHE A 60 -7.27 2.64 10.04
C PHE A 60 -7.19 4.16 9.88
N VAL A 61 -8.28 4.79 9.47
CA VAL A 61 -8.33 6.26 9.38
C VAL A 61 -8.07 6.89 10.74
N ALA A 62 -8.66 6.36 11.80
CA ALA A 62 -8.41 6.84 13.16
C ALA A 62 -6.96 6.61 13.60
N GLU A 63 -6.38 5.46 13.28
CA GLU A 63 -4.99 5.15 13.58
C GLU A 63 -4.05 6.16 12.91
N VAL A 64 -4.24 6.41 11.62
CA VAL A 64 -3.44 7.37 10.86
C VAL A 64 -3.60 8.79 11.39
N GLY A 65 -4.82 9.14 11.81
CA GLY A 65 -5.09 10.46 12.39
C GLY A 65 -4.34 10.75 13.68
N ARG A 66 -3.87 9.72 14.39
CA ARG A 66 -3.07 9.87 15.61
C ARG A 66 -1.57 9.95 15.32
N VAL A 67 -1.17 9.83 14.06
CA VAL A 67 0.23 9.84 13.64
C VAL A 67 0.50 11.09 12.82
N ARG A 68 1.65 11.73 13.06
CA ARG A 68 2.05 12.88 12.24
C ARG A 68 2.68 12.35 10.95
N CYS A 69 1.88 12.30 9.89
CA CYS A 69 2.35 11.87 8.57
C CYS A 69 1.63 12.65 7.47
N GLN A 70 2.22 12.64 6.28
CA GLN A 70 1.70 13.33 5.09
C GLN A 70 1.10 12.37 4.09
N ALA A 71 1.47 11.10 4.17
CA ALA A 71 1.00 10.05 3.28
C ALA A 71 1.05 8.70 3.98
N VAL A 72 0.40 7.70 3.40
CA VAL A 72 0.37 6.34 3.94
C VAL A 72 0.71 5.33 2.86
N LEU A 73 1.34 4.23 3.28
CA LEU A 73 1.52 3.03 2.49
C LEU A 73 0.93 1.86 3.25
N PHE A 74 0.01 1.14 2.63
CA PHE A 74 -0.62 -0.01 3.28
C PHE A 74 -0.97 -1.08 2.26
N CYS A 75 -1.32 -2.26 2.78
CA CYS A 75 -1.58 -3.45 1.97
C CYS A 75 -3.02 -3.91 2.13
N LEU A 76 -3.56 -4.50 1.08
CA LEU A 76 -4.87 -5.16 1.08
C LEU A 76 -4.76 -6.52 0.38
N SER A 77 -5.57 -7.46 0.83
CA SER A 77 -5.84 -8.69 0.08
C SER A 77 -6.98 -8.42 -0.90
N PRO A 78 -6.99 -9.05 -2.10
CA PRO A 78 -8.05 -8.81 -3.08
C PRO A 78 -9.43 -9.19 -2.55
N ALA A 79 -9.50 -10.29 -1.78
CA ALA A 79 -10.73 -10.81 -1.19
C ALA A 79 -10.41 -11.39 0.18
N SER A 80 -11.44 -11.48 1.02
CA SER A 80 -11.34 -12.07 2.35
C SER A 80 -12.63 -12.82 2.65
N THR A 81 -12.56 -13.87 3.47
CA THR A 81 -13.73 -14.67 3.83
C THR A 81 -14.60 -14.01 4.90
N ASP A 82 -13.98 -13.21 5.78
CA ASP A 82 -14.65 -12.63 6.95
C ASP A 82 -14.50 -11.10 7.05
N ARG A 83 -13.89 -10.48 6.04
CA ARG A 83 -13.66 -9.04 5.97
C ARG A 83 -14.06 -8.52 4.59
N PRO A 84 -14.32 -7.21 4.46
CA PRO A 84 -14.56 -6.63 3.14
C PRO A 84 -13.40 -6.89 2.18
N ASP A 85 -13.70 -6.90 0.90
CA ASP A 85 -12.69 -7.05 -0.15
C ASP A 85 -11.92 -5.72 -0.36
N ALA A 86 -10.91 -5.77 -1.24
CA ALA A 86 -10.08 -4.60 -1.51
C ALA A 86 -10.90 -3.43 -2.05
N GLN A 87 -11.89 -3.69 -2.91
CA GLN A 87 -12.71 -2.62 -3.49
C GLN A 87 -13.51 -1.89 -2.41
N ALA A 88 -14.08 -2.63 -1.45
CA ALA A 88 -14.83 -2.02 -0.34
C ALA A 88 -13.91 -1.15 0.53
N TYR A 89 -12.69 -1.60 0.80
CA TYR A 89 -11.70 -0.79 1.53
C TYR A 89 -11.34 0.47 0.76
N VAL A 90 -11.09 0.36 -0.53
CA VAL A 90 -10.75 1.53 -1.37
C VAL A 90 -11.90 2.53 -1.40
N ASP A 91 -13.13 2.05 -1.54
CA ASP A 91 -14.31 2.92 -1.53
C ASP A 91 -14.44 3.65 -0.19
N GLY A 92 -14.22 2.96 0.93
CA GLY A 92 -14.25 3.56 2.25
C GLY A 92 -13.15 4.58 2.48
N ILE A 93 -11.95 4.32 1.98
CA ILE A 93 -10.81 5.24 2.05
C ILE A 93 -11.12 6.53 1.26
N LYS A 94 -11.66 6.38 0.06
CA LYS A 94 -12.06 7.54 -0.76
C LYS A 94 -13.19 8.34 -0.08
N ALA A 95 -14.16 7.65 0.51
CA ALA A 95 -15.25 8.29 1.24
C ALA A 95 -14.75 9.08 2.45
N ALA A 96 -13.63 8.66 3.05
CA ALA A 96 -12.97 9.40 4.14
C ALA A 96 -12.18 10.62 3.65
N GLY A 97 -12.17 10.89 2.35
CA GLY A 97 -11.50 12.06 1.77
C GLY A 97 -10.05 11.82 1.35
N TRP A 98 -9.56 10.60 1.43
CA TRP A 98 -8.19 10.28 1.02
C TRP A 98 -8.09 10.11 -0.49
N ARG A 99 -6.92 10.43 -1.04
CA ARG A 99 -6.61 10.21 -2.46
C ARG A 99 -5.76 8.97 -2.60
N ILE A 100 -6.16 8.09 -3.52
CA ILE A 100 -5.33 6.94 -3.92
C ILE A 100 -4.37 7.42 -5.01
N LYS A 101 -3.11 7.58 -4.66
CA LYS A 101 -2.08 8.09 -5.57
C LYS A 101 -1.58 7.01 -6.52
N ALA A 102 -1.44 5.80 -6.03
CA ALA A 102 -0.94 4.69 -6.83
C ALA A 102 -1.32 3.35 -6.20
N VAL A 103 -1.50 2.35 -7.03
CA VAL A 103 -1.80 0.97 -6.62
C VAL A 103 -0.85 0.02 -7.34
N ALA A 104 -0.10 -0.77 -6.59
CA ALA A 104 0.70 -1.87 -7.12
C ALA A 104 0.00 -3.19 -6.81
N VAL A 105 -0.34 -3.94 -7.86
CA VAL A 105 -0.97 -5.24 -7.73
C VAL A 105 0.10 -6.32 -7.91
N LEU A 106 0.34 -7.09 -6.85
CA LEU A 106 1.30 -8.19 -6.90
C LEU A 106 0.60 -9.46 -7.37
N GLY A 107 1.03 -9.99 -8.51
CA GLY A 107 0.31 -11.03 -9.23
C GLY A 107 -0.70 -10.39 -10.18
N GLN A 108 -1.81 -11.09 -10.41
CA GLN A 108 -2.80 -10.64 -11.40
C GLN A 108 -4.14 -10.24 -10.79
N ASN A 109 -4.37 -10.57 -9.51
CA ASN A 109 -5.65 -10.33 -8.86
C ASN A 109 -5.60 -9.06 -8.00
N GLY A 110 -6.18 -7.98 -8.52
CA GLY A 110 -6.33 -6.73 -7.81
C GLY A 110 -7.69 -6.54 -7.15
N GLY A 111 -8.52 -7.58 -7.09
CA GLY A 111 -9.84 -7.50 -6.45
C GLY A 111 -10.81 -6.57 -7.16
N GLY A 112 -10.60 -6.27 -8.45
CA GLY A 112 -11.45 -5.36 -9.20
C GLY A 112 -11.19 -3.88 -8.93
N VAL A 113 -10.18 -3.55 -8.14
CA VAL A 113 -9.85 -2.14 -7.83
C VAL A 113 -9.41 -1.41 -9.09
N ARG A 114 -9.92 -0.19 -9.27
CA ARG A 114 -9.56 0.70 -10.37
C ARG A 114 -8.93 1.96 -9.82
N ALA A 115 -7.85 2.39 -10.45
CA ALA A 115 -7.16 3.64 -10.10
C ALA A 115 -6.43 4.17 -11.33
N SER A 116 -6.20 5.48 -11.36
CA SER A 116 -5.52 6.13 -12.48
C SER A 116 -4.06 5.70 -12.62
N ASN A 117 -3.41 5.34 -11.51
CA ASN A 117 -2.04 4.85 -11.48
C ASN A 117 -2.03 3.46 -10.85
N LEU A 118 -2.58 2.49 -11.56
CA LEU A 118 -2.56 1.09 -11.15
C LEU A 118 -1.68 0.31 -12.10
N ARG A 119 -0.77 -0.50 -11.56
CA ARG A 119 0.10 -1.37 -12.33
C ARG A 119 0.12 -2.76 -11.72
N GLN A 120 0.10 -3.78 -12.57
CA GLN A 120 0.21 -5.17 -12.17
C GLN A 120 1.66 -5.64 -12.27
N TYR A 121 2.05 -6.49 -11.33
CA TYR A 121 3.37 -7.13 -11.28
C TYR A 121 3.17 -8.64 -11.23
N PRO A 122 2.87 -9.28 -12.39
CA PRO A 122 2.50 -10.70 -12.40
C PRO A 122 3.59 -11.62 -11.90
N GLN A 123 4.87 -11.20 -11.99
CA GLN A 123 6.03 -12.00 -11.60
C GLN A 123 6.47 -11.76 -10.16
N ALA A 124 5.75 -10.92 -9.40
CA ALA A 124 6.12 -10.59 -8.02
C ALA A 124 6.30 -11.82 -7.11
N PRO A 125 5.53 -12.91 -7.25
CA PRO A 125 5.74 -14.08 -6.39
C PRO A 125 7.09 -14.79 -6.60
N THR A 126 7.71 -14.63 -7.75
CA THR A 126 8.94 -15.39 -8.11
C THR A 126 10.14 -14.51 -8.44
N ALA A 127 9.93 -13.28 -8.86
CA ALA A 127 11.01 -12.36 -9.20
C ALA A 127 11.78 -11.92 -7.94
N PRO A 128 13.08 -11.54 -8.07
CA PRO A 128 13.78 -10.95 -6.93
C PRO A 128 13.06 -9.73 -6.38
N ILE A 129 12.92 -9.66 -5.05
CA ILE A 129 12.12 -8.59 -4.44
C ILE A 129 12.69 -7.19 -4.68
N ASN A 130 14.03 -7.07 -4.77
CA ASN A 130 14.65 -5.78 -5.05
C ASN A 130 14.33 -5.26 -6.46
N VAL A 131 14.09 -6.16 -7.41
CA VAL A 131 13.67 -5.77 -8.77
C VAL A 131 12.24 -5.24 -8.75
N ILE A 132 11.34 -5.94 -8.05
CA ILE A 132 9.95 -5.50 -7.90
C ILE A 132 9.93 -4.15 -7.14
N ALA A 133 10.69 -4.02 -6.07
CA ALA A 133 10.76 -2.77 -5.30
C ALA A 133 11.24 -1.60 -6.16
N ARG A 134 12.25 -1.82 -7.01
CA ARG A 134 12.73 -0.79 -7.94
C ARG A 134 11.61 -0.31 -8.87
N ASP A 135 10.86 -1.26 -9.43
CA ASP A 135 9.79 -0.94 -10.37
C ASP A 135 8.61 -0.25 -9.68
N VAL A 136 8.30 -0.66 -8.46
CA VAL A 136 7.24 -0.02 -7.65
C VAL A 136 7.66 1.40 -7.26
N ARG A 137 8.92 1.62 -6.88
CA ARG A 137 9.41 2.98 -6.63
C ARG A 137 9.23 3.89 -7.84
N ALA A 138 9.55 3.38 -9.02
CA ALA A 138 9.38 4.13 -10.26
C ALA A 138 7.90 4.47 -10.50
N GLN A 139 7.02 3.49 -10.29
CA GLN A 139 5.57 3.71 -10.43
C GLN A 139 5.06 4.75 -9.43
N PHE A 140 5.52 4.68 -8.18
CA PHE A 140 5.06 5.55 -7.10
C PHE A 140 5.68 6.96 -7.18
N GLY A 141 6.69 7.16 -8.03
CA GLY A 141 7.43 8.41 -8.06
C GLY A 141 8.37 8.58 -6.86
N TRP A 142 8.83 7.50 -6.26
CA TRP A 142 9.79 7.50 -5.16
C TRP A 142 11.20 7.39 -5.71
N VAL A 143 12.13 8.00 -5.02
CA VAL A 143 13.55 7.94 -5.39
C VAL A 143 14.17 6.60 -5.01
#